data_7258f9a6559787b41fdd2661c52b36cd
#
_entry.id   7258f9a6559787b41fdd2661c52b36cd
#
_cell.length_a   1.000
_cell.length_b   1.000
_cell.length_c   1.000
_cell.angle_alpha   90.00
_cell.angle_beta   90.00
_cell.angle_gamma   90.00
#
_symmetry.space_group_name_H-M   'P 1'
#
loop_
_entity.id
_entity.type
_entity.pdbx_description
1 polymer ?
#
loop_
_entity_poly.entity_id
_entity_poly.type
_entity_poly.pdbx_seq_one_letter_code
_entity_poly.pdbx_strand_id
1 'polypeptide(L)'
;MARNTEDQTLKYLLIKFRSIFDHNKNIDNEPRYNKRLNRYVNLRDIRDIVFNAFEELRAAYELKEYYIRLNAETTLEEAPKVIDEAIEYFESCGIEEYEEFYKMLTNWREEIINSFTLINGKRINNSYMESKNRVLSRLIFNANGFKNFERTRNRMLYCLNPDDTFRL
;
A
#
# COMPACT_ATOMS: atom_id res chain seq x y z
N MET A 1 -14.92 -11.93 7.80
CA MET A 1 -14.39 -12.51 9.05
C MET A 1 -14.92 -11.85 10.32
N ALA A 2 -14.58 -10.61 10.67
CA ALA A 2 -15.00 -10.00 11.96
C ALA A 2 -16.51 -10.03 12.25
N ARG A 3 -17.37 -9.94 11.23
CA ARG A 3 -18.83 -9.97 11.40
C ARG A 3 -19.38 -11.36 11.73
N ASN A 4 -18.69 -12.41 11.30
CA ASN A 4 -19.12 -13.81 11.40
C ASN A 4 -18.47 -14.54 12.60
N THR A 5 -17.62 -13.86 13.37
CA THR A 5 -16.95 -14.44 14.54
C THR A 5 -17.88 -14.46 15.74
N GLU A 6 -18.12 -15.64 16.29
CA GLU A 6 -18.94 -15.82 17.51
C GLU A 6 -18.23 -15.35 18.78
N ASP A 7 -16.89 -15.45 18.82
CA ASP A 7 -16.08 -14.96 19.94
C ASP A 7 -16.10 -13.42 20.00
N GLN A 8 -16.75 -12.91 21.02
CA GLN A 8 -16.91 -11.47 21.25
C GLN A 8 -15.56 -10.75 21.52
N THR A 9 -14.56 -11.47 22.04
CA THR A 9 -13.24 -10.91 22.31
C THR A 9 -12.45 -10.77 21.01
N LEU A 10 -12.42 -11.81 20.18
CA LEU A 10 -11.78 -11.77 18.87
C LEU A 10 -12.44 -10.73 17.96
N LYS A 11 -13.76 -10.67 17.95
CA LYS A 11 -14.51 -9.63 17.23
C LYS A 11 -14.11 -8.22 17.64
N TYR A 12 -14.00 -7.98 18.95
CA TYR A 12 -13.53 -6.70 19.49
C TYR A 12 -12.10 -6.39 19.04
N LEU A 13 -11.18 -7.36 19.09
CA LEU A 13 -9.79 -7.15 18.68
C LEU A 13 -9.70 -6.80 17.19
N LEU A 14 -10.37 -7.54 16.32
CA LEU A 14 -10.41 -7.31 14.87
C LEU A 14 -10.98 -5.94 14.49
N ILE A 15 -12.01 -5.46 15.18
CA ILE A 15 -12.64 -4.18 14.86
C ILE A 15 -11.81 -3.00 15.38
N LYS A 16 -11.32 -3.10 16.63
CA LYS A 16 -10.67 -1.99 17.32
C LYS A 16 -9.20 -1.80 16.92
N PHE A 17 -8.49 -2.90 16.67
CA PHE A 17 -7.05 -2.90 16.45
C PHE A 17 -6.67 -3.23 15.01
N ARG A 18 -7.30 -2.56 14.03
CA ARG A 18 -7.00 -2.78 12.60
C ARG A 18 -5.53 -2.56 12.24
N SER A 19 -4.83 -1.70 12.96
CA SER A 19 -3.40 -1.45 12.79
C SER A 19 -2.49 -2.67 13.05
N ILE A 20 -3.01 -3.77 13.61
CA ILE A 20 -2.25 -5.03 13.69
C ILE A 20 -1.91 -5.61 12.32
N PHE A 21 -2.65 -5.21 11.27
CA PHE A 21 -2.41 -5.61 9.88
C PHE A 21 -1.51 -4.64 9.11
N ASP A 22 -1.07 -3.54 9.72
CA ASP A 22 -0.12 -2.62 9.10
C ASP A 22 1.23 -3.30 8.88
N HIS A 23 2.08 -2.70 8.05
CA HIS A 23 3.43 -3.20 7.83
C HIS A 23 4.18 -3.34 9.16
N ASN A 24 4.90 -4.44 9.33
CA ASN A 24 5.55 -4.83 10.59
C ASN A 24 6.47 -3.74 11.19
N LYS A 25 7.08 -2.91 10.33
CA LYS A 25 7.90 -1.76 10.74
C LYS A 25 7.10 -0.63 11.41
N ASN A 26 5.80 -0.54 11.15
CA ASN A 26 4.93 0.54 11.61
C ASN A 26 4.15 0.18 12.86
N ILE A 27 4.27 -1.05 13.35
CA ILE A 27 3.51 -1.52 14.52
C ILE A 27 4.17 -0.99 15.80
N ASP A 28 3.39 -0.21 16.55
CA ASP A 28 3.74 0.25 17.88
C ASP A 28 3.85 -0.92 18.88
N ASN A 29 4.98 -0.99 19.58
CA ASN A 29 5.24 -2.04 20.56
C ASN A 29 5.05 -1.59 22.02
N GLU A 30 4.52 -0.39 22.26
CA GLU A 30 4.25 0.06 23.62
C GLU A 30 3.13 -0.76 24.27
N PRO A 31 3.38 -1.43 25.41
CA PRO A 31 2.34 -2.17 26.11
C PRO A 31 1.30 -1.22 26.71
N ARG A 32 0.02 -1.49 26.43
CA ARG A 32 -1.11 -0.75 26.99
C ARG A 32 -2.09 -1.69 27.68
N TYR A 33 -2.67 -1.25 28.79
CA TYR A 33 -3.64 -2.09 29.49
C TYR A 33 -4.93 -2.27 28.67
N ASN A 34 -5.24 -3.51 28.35
CA ASN A 34 -6.46 -3.87 27.65
C ASN A 34 -7.48 -4.44 28.65
N LYS A 35 -8.55 -3.68 28.89
CA LYS A 35 -9.60 -4.07 29.85
C LYS A 35 -10.29 -5.39 29.50
N ARG A 36 -10.43 -5.71 28.20
CA ARG A 36 -11.13 -6.93 27.77
C ARG A 36 -10.26 -8.18 27.94
N LEU A 37 -8.94 -8.04 27.74
CA LEU A 37 -7.97 -9.11 27.98
C LEU A 37 -7.47 -9.14 29.44
N ASN A 38 -7.82 -8.13 30.24
CA ASN A 38 -7.40 -7.95 31.63
C ASN A 38 -5.88 -8.05 31.84
N ARG A 39 -5.10 -7.51 30.87
CA ARG A 39 -3.63 -7.51 30.92
C ARG A 39 -3.03 -6.40 30.07
N TYR A 40 -1.75 -6.12 30.29
CA TYR A 40 -0.98 -5.28 29.38
C TYR A 40 -0.63 -6.05 28.11
N VAL A 41 -0.87 -5.45 26.96
CA VAL A 41 -0.59 -6.00 25.63
C VAL A 41 -0.13 -4.89 24.70
N ASN A 42 0.78 -5.19 23.80
CA ASN A 42 1.11 -4.35 22.67
C ASN A 42 0.36 -4.83 21.39
N LEU A 43 0.53 -4.15 20.27
CA LEU A 43 -0.16 -4.53 19.03
C LEU A 43 0.33 -5.87 18.48
N ARG A 44 1.59 -6.27 18.73
CA ARG A 44 2.10 -7.60 18.31
C ARG A 44 1.43 -8.71 19.11
N ASP A 45 1.29 -8.54 20.43
CA ASP A 45 0.58 -9.52 21.26
C ASP A 45 -0.86 -9.71 20.78
N ILE A 46 -1.55 -8.60 20.44
CA ILE A 46 -2.91 -8.65 19.90
C ILE A 46 -2.95 -9.36 18.56
N ARG A 47 -2.00 -9.08 17.67
CA ARG A 47 -1.86 -9.75 16.39
C ARG A 47 -1.68 -11.26 16.56
N ASP A 48 -0.81 -11.67 17.47
CA ASP A 48 -0.53 -13.09 17.72
C ASP A 48 -1.78 -13.81 18.25
N ILE A 49 -2.57 -13.16 19.12
CA ILE A 49 -3.88 -13.69 19.57
C ILE A 49 -4.80 -13.91 18.37
N VAL A 50 -4.90 -12.92 17.48
CA VAL A 50 -5.76 -12.99 16.29
C VAL A 50 -5.27 -14.06 15.31
N PHE A 51 -3.97 -14.15 15.07
CA PHE A 51 -3.38 -15.12 14.15
C PHE A 51 -3.43 -16.55 14.66
N ASN A 52 -3.39 -16.75 15.98
CA ASN A 52 -3.61 -18.07 16.58
C ASN A 52 -5.07 -18.55 16.46
N ALA A 53 -6.01 -17.61 16.35
CA ALA A 53 -7.41 -17.94 16.15
C ALA A 53 -7.81 -18.07 14.67
N PHE A 54 -7.06 -17.44 13.77
CA PHE A 54 -7.34 -17.39 12.33
C PHE A 54 -6.07 -17.59 11.52
N GLU A 55 -5.77 -18.83 11.19
CA GLU A 55 -4.56 -19.24 10.47
C GLU A 55 -4.50 -18.64 9.05
N GLU A 56 -5.67 -18.51 8.39
CA GLU A 56 -5.79 -17.86 7.09
C GLU A 56 -5.37 -16.38 7.13
N LEU A 57 -5.72 -15.65 8.20
CA LEU A 57 -5.28 -14.26 8.34
C LEU A 57 -3.77 -14.14 8.56
N ARG A 58 -3.16 -15.11 9.24
CA ARG A 58 -1.71 -15.19 9.38
C ARG A 58 -1.07 -15.37 8.02
N ALA A 59 -1.53 -16.38 7.25
CA ALA A 59 -1.01 -16.67 5.92
C ALA A 59 -1.15 -15.46 4.98
N ALA A 60 -2.31 -14.82 4.97
CA ALA A 60 -2.54 -13.61 4.19
C ALA A 60 -1.60 -12.45 4.59
N TYR A 61 -1.38 -12.27 5.89
CA TYR A 61 -0.47 -11.24 6.39
C TYR A 61 0.98 -11.51 5.98
N GLU A 62 1.43 -12.76 6.11
CA GLU A 62 2.79 -13.18 5.73
C GLU A 62 3.05 -12.98 4.23
N LEU A 63 2.08 -13.32 3.37
CA LEU A 63 2.14 -13.05 1.93
C LEU A 63 2.22 -11.55 1.62
N LYS A 64 1.44 -10.73 2.31
CA LYS A 64 1.52 -9.27 2.18
C LYS A 64 2.92 -8.76 2.55
N GLU A 65 3.46 -9.17 3.69
CA GLU A 65 4.80 -8.78 4.14
C GLU A 65 5.90 -9.27 3.19
N TYR A 66 5.74 -10.49 2.66
CA TYR A 66 6.61 -11.03 1.61
C TYR A 66 6.65 -10.11 0.39
N TYR A 67 5.48 -9.72 -0.14
CA TYR A 67 5.40 -8.85 -1.32
C TYR A 67 5.95 -7.45 -1.06
N ILE A 68 5.73 -6.88 0.13
CA ILE A 68 6.32 -5.59 0.52
C ILE A 68 7.84 -5.66 0.53
N ARG A 69 8.42 -6.72 1.12
CA ARG A 69 9.86 -6.95 1.16
C ARG A 69 10.43 -7.16 -0.23
N LEU A 70 9.79 -8.00 -1.05
CA LEU A 70 10.14 -8.22 -2.44
C LEU A 70 10.25 -6.88 -3.19
N ASN A 71 9.23 -6.04 -3.10
CA ASN A 71 9.26 -4.73 -3.77
C ASN A 71 10.37 -3.81 -3.27
N ALA A 72 10.79 -3.92 -2.00
CA ALA A 72 11.81 -3.07 -1.42
C ALA A 72 13.25 -3.52 -1.75
N GLU A 73 13.48 -4.82 -1.86
CA GLU A 73 14.83 -5.42 -1.88
C GLU A 73 15.26 -5.92 -3.26
N THR A 74 14.31 -6.22 -4.17
CA THR A 74 14.60 -6.80 -5.49
C THR A 74 15.27 -5.78 -6.41
N THR A 75 16.31 -6.23 -7.11
CA THR A 75 16.97 -5.48 -8.19
C THR A 75 16.29 -5.74 -9.54
N LEU A 76 16.60 -4.90 -10.56
CA LEU A 76 16.05 -5.09 -11.91
C LEU A 76 16.47 -6.45 -12.52
N GLU A 77 17.68 -6.90 -12.24
CA GLU A 77 18.19 -8.17 -12.77
C GLU A 77 17.47 -9.38 -12.19
N GLU A 78 17.09 -9.32 -10.90
CA GLU A 78 16.39 -10.37 -10.19
C GLU A 78 14.88 -10.33 -10.41
N ALA A 79 14.34 -9.15 -10.77
CA ALA A 79 12.91 -8.90 -10.85
C ALA A 79 12.14 -9.93 -11.69
N PRO A 80 12.59 -10.38 -12.88
CA PRO A 80 11.85 -11.36 -13.67
C PRO A 80 11.60 -12.66 -12.87
N LYS A 81 12.65 -13.20 -12.26
CA LYS A 81 12.56 -14.44 -11.49
C LYS A 81 11.71 -14.27 -10.23
N VAL A 82 11.96 -13.19 -9.48
CA VAL A 82 11.28 -12.95 -8.20
C VAL A 82 9.77 -12.65 -8.41
N ILE A 83 9.40 -11.98 -9.50
CA ILE A 83 7.98 -11.75 -9.84
C ILE A 83 7.30 -13.05 -10.26
N ASP A 84 7.96 -13.93 -11.04
CA ASP A 84 7.42 -15.25 -11.39
C ASP A 84 7.19 -16.11 -10.16
N GLU A 85 8.16 -16.17 -9.25
CA GLU A 85 8.04 -16.86 -7.97
C GLU A 85 6.89 -16.30 -7.11
N ALA A 86 6.70 -14.96 -7.12
CA ALA A 86 5.60 -14.33 -6.41
C ALA A 86 4.24 -14.71 -7.02
N ILE A 87 4.11 -14.72 -8.35
CA ILE A 87 2.88 -15.15 -9.03
C ILE A 87 2.51 -16.59 -8.63
N GLU A 88 3.45 -17.53 -8.72
CA GLU A 88 3.25 -18.92 -8.32
C GLU A 88 2.83 -19.04 -6.84
N TYR A 89 3.44 -18.23 -5.98
CA TYR A 89 3.18 -18.27 -4.55
C TYR A 89 1.78 -17.74 -4.21
N PHE A 90 1.35 -16.65 -4.85
CA PHE A 90 0.00 -16.12 -4.68
C PHE A 90 -1.07 -16.99 -5.33
N GLU A 91 -0.78 -17.66 -6.45
CA GLU A 91 -1.68 -18.62 -7.10
C GLU A 91 -1.90 -19.87 -6.25
N SER A 92 -0.82 -20.39 -5.66
CA SER A 92 -0.85 -21.64 -4.87
C SER A 92 -1.31 -21.47 -3.43
N CYS A 93 -1.46 -20.24 -2.93
CA CYS A 93 -1.76 -20.00 -1.51
C CYS A 93 -3.18 -20.42 -1.08
N GLY A 94 -4.11 -20.61 -2.02
CA GLY A 94 -5.49 -21.03 -1.75
C GLY A 94 -6.37 -19.97 -1.07
N ILE A 95 -5.94 -18.70 -1.04
CA ILE A 95 -6.69 -17.58 -0.47
C ILE A 95 -7.48 -16.90 -1.58
N GLU A 96 -8.82 -17.00 -1.55
CA GLU A 96 -9.71 -16.48 -2.60
C GLU A 96 -9.49 -14.98 -2.87
N GLU A 97 -9.28 -14.18 -1.82
CA GLU A 97 -9.06 -12.74 -1.94
C GLU A 97 -7.78 -12.38 -2.71
N TYR A 98 -6.84 -13.31 -2.88
CA TYR A 98 -5.63 -13.11 -3.67
C TYR A 98 -5.75 -13.56 -5.12
N GLU A 99 -6.88 -14.13 -5.53
CA GLU A 99 -7.10 -14.57 -6.92
C GLU A 99 -7.00 -13.41 -7.92
N GLU A 100 -7.64 -12.27 -7.61
CA GLU A 100 -7.55 -11.08 -8.45
C GLU A 100 -6.13 -10.49 -8.44
N PHE A 101 -5.42 -10.61 -7.30
CA PHE A 101 -4.08 -10.06 -7.14
C PHE A 101 -3.06 -10.80 -8.00
N TYR A 102 -3.02 -12.15 -7.98
CA TYR A 102 -2.06 -12.88 -8.83
C TYR A 102 -2.40 -12.73 -10.32
N LYS A 103 -3.68 -12.67 -10.70
CA LYS A 103 -4.08 -12.36 -12.08
C LYS A 103 -3.58 -10.98 -12.51
N MET A 104 -3.66 -10.00 -11.63
CA MET A 104 -3.10 -8.67 -11.87
C MET A 104 -1.57 -8.72 -12.02
N LEU A 105 -0.86 -9.44 -11.16
CA LEU A 105 0.60 -9.62 -11.27
C LEU A 105 0.98 -10.28 -12.61
N THR A 106 0.23 -11.29 -13.04
CA THR A 106 0.44 -11.98 -14.31
C THR A 106 0.21 -11.06 -15.51
N ASN A 107 -0.90 -10.30 -15.51
CA ASN A 107 -1.27 -9.41 -16.61
C ASN A 107 -0.32 -8.22 -16.74
N TRP A 108 0.23 -7.72 -15.64
CA TRP A 108 1.12 -6.55 -15.59
C TRP A 108 2.58 -6.92 -15.30
N ARG A 109 2.94 -8.18 -15.56
CA ARG A 109 4.27 -8.71 -15.25
C ARG A 109 5.41 -7.85 -15.80
N GLU A 110 5.38 -7.53 -17.08
CA GLU A 110 6.43 -6.75 -17.76
C GLU A 110 6.53 -5.33 -17.20
N GLU A 111 5.40 -4.67 -16.97
CA GLU A 111 5.35 -3.32 -16.41
C GLU A 111 5.84 -3.29 -14.96
N ILE A 112 5.51 -4.34 -14.18
CA ILE A 112 6.01 -4.48 -12.82
C ILE A 112 7.53 -4.68 -12.83
N ILE A 113 8.06 -5.56 -13.67
CA ILE A 113 9.52 -5.76 -13.83
C ILE A 113 10.18 -4.43 -14.24
N ASN A 114 9.65 -3.73 -15.23
CA ASN A 114 10.17 -2.45 -15.68
C ASN A 114 10.16 -1.37 -14.58
N SER A 115 9.24 -1.46 -13.61
CA SER A 115 9.19 -0.55 -12.48
C SER A 115 10.42 -0.63 -11.55
N PHE A 116 11.22 -1.69 -11.64
CA PHE A 116 12.48 -1.83 -10.89
C PHE A 116 13.64 -1.06 -11.51
N THR A 117 13.45 -0.47 -12.70
CA THR A 117 14.46 0.39 -13.35
C THR A 117 14.80 1.59 -12.48
N LEU A 118 16.10 1.85 -12.34
CA LEU A 118 16.63 3.00 -11.62
C LEU A 118 17.01 4.12 -12.59
N ILE A 119 16.53 5.34 -12.35
CA ILE A 119 17.01 6.57 -13.00
C ILE A 119 17.67 7.43 -11.93
N ASN A 120 18.94 7.74 -12.11
CA ASN A 120 19.75 8.49 -11.13
C ASN A 120 19.70 7.86 -9.71
N GLY A 121 19.73 6.52 -9.62
CA GLY A 121 19.71 5.78 -8.37
C GLY A 121 18.34 5.73 -7.66
N LYS A 122 17.27 6.18 -8.31
CA LYS A 122 15.91 6.14 -7.77
C LYS A 122 14.99 5.34 -8.68
N ARG A 123 14.15 4.49 -8.09
CA ARG A 123 13.10 3.79 -8.85
C ARG A 123 12.13 4.80 -9.46
N ILE A 124 11.72 4.52 -10.69
CA ILE A 124 10.64 5.26 -11.34
C ILE A 124 9.34 4.92 -10.58
N ASN A 125 8.71 5.94 -10.05
CA ASN A 125 7.42 5.82 -9.39
C ASN A 125 6.53 7.00 -9.76
N ASN A 126 5.25 6.86 -9.47
CA ASN A 126 4.24 7.86 -9.81
C ASN A 126 4.20 9.07 -8.84
N SER A 127 5.05 9.10 -7.82
CA SER A 127 5.01 10.12 -6.76
C SER A 127 5.26 11.53 -7.28
N TYR A 128 6.08 11.66 -8.33
CA TYR A 128 6.28 12.95 -9.00
C TYR A 128 5.00 13.46 -9.64
N MET A 129 4.29 12.59 -10.39
CA MET A 129 3.02 12.93 -11.02
C MET A 129 1.92 13.21 -9.99
N GLU A 130 1.86 12.42 -8.93
CA GLU A 130 0.95 12.67 -7.81
C GLU A 130 1.20 14.02 -7.14
N SER A 131 2.46 14.38 -6.94
CA SER A 131 2.84 15.70 -6.42
C SER A 131 2.36 16.82 -7.34
N LYS A 132 2.58 16.70 -8.65
CA LYS A 132 2.11 17.68 -9.64
C LYS A 132 0.58 17.75 -9.70
N ASN A 133 -0.11 16.60 -9.69
CA ASN A 133 -1.57 16.54 -9.66
C ASN A 133 -2.15 17.19 -8.39
N ARG A 134 -1.46 17.04 -7.25
CA ARG A 134 -1.85 17.72 -6.00
C ARG A 134 -1.74 19.25 -6.10
N VAL A 135 -0.69 19.75 -6.76
CA VAL A 135 -0.53 21.20 -7.04
C VAL A 135 -1.66 21.70 -7.93
N LEU A 136 -1.98 20.97 -9.01
CA LEU A 136 -3.09 21.33 -9.92
C LEU A 136 -4.45 21.31 -9.21
N SER A 137 -4.72 20.28 -8.42
CA SER A 137 -5.97 20.17 -7.65
C SER A 137 -6.14 21.35 -6.67
N ARG A 138 -5.04 21.74 -6.00
CA ARG A 138 -5.04 22.91 -5.10
C ARG A 138 -5.28 24.21 -5.88
N LEU A 139 -4.68 24.36 -7.06
CA LEU A 139 -4.90 25.52 -7.93
C LEU A 139 -6.37 25.65 -8.33
N ILE A 140 -7.00 24.52 -8.75
CA ILE A 140 -8.41 24.47 -9.14
C ILE A 140 -9.30 24.81 -7.94
N PHE A 141 -9.03 24.24 -6.79
CA PHE A 141 -9.78 24.48 -5.55
C PHE A 141 -9.72 25.95 -5.13
N ASN A 142 -8.54 26.55 -5.09
CA ASN A 142 -8.35 27.96 -4.70
C ASN A 142 -8.96 28.94 -5.68
N ALA A 143 -9.13 28.57 -6.94
CA ALA A 143 -9.73 29.42 -7.96
C ALA A 143 -11.27 29.34 -8.00
N ASN A 144 -11.89 28.51 -7.13
CA ASN A 144 -13.33 28.24 -7.15
C ASN A 144 -13.87 27.84 -8.53
N GLY A 145 -13.05 27.12 -9.29
CA GLY A 145 -13.29 26.72 -10.67
C GLY A 145 -12.76 27.71 -11.69
N PHE A 146 -12.74 27.28 -12.95
CA PHE A 146 -12.25 28.08 -14.07
C PHE A 146 -13.30 28.14 -15.17
N LYS A 147 -13.59 29.32 -15.64
CA LYS A 147 -14.53 29.55 -16.74
C LYS A 147 -13.87 29.55 -18.13
N ASN A 148 -12.54 29.74 -18.19
CA ASN A 148 -11.79 29.86 -19.43
C ASN A 148 -10.66 28.84 -19.44
N PHE A 149 -10.72 27.89 -20.40
CA PHE A 149 -9.78 26.79 -20.52
C PHE A 149 -8.34 27.26 -20.78
N GLU A 150 -8.13 28.24 -21.67
CA GLU A 150 -6.78 28.71 -22.01
C GLU A 150 -6.10 29.38 -20.81
N ARG A 151 -6.81 30.22 -20.09
CA ARG A 151 -6.27 30.83 -18.87
C ARG A 151 -5.96 29.81 -17.80
N THR A 152 -6.80 28.80 -17.68
CA THR A 152 -6.58 27.67 -16.77
C THR A 152 -5.33 26.91 -17.15
N ARG A 153 -5.21 26.52 -18.42
CA ARG A 153 -4.06 25.82 -18.95
C ARG A 153 -2.75 26.58 -18.70
N ASN A 154 -2.73 27.87 -19.03
CA ASN A 154 -1.54 28.70 -18.87
C ASN A 154 -1.14 28.84 -17.39
N ARG A 155 -2.09 28.98 -16.47
CA ARG A 155 -1.82 28.96 -15.02
C ARG A 155 -1.28 27.63 -14.54
N MET A 156 -1.85 26.51 -15.03
CA MET A 156 -1.35 25.17 -14.69
C MET A 156 0.08 24.97 -15.17
N LEU A 157 0.38 25.33 -16.42
CA LEU A 157 1.75 25.22 -16.98
C LEU A 157 2.73 26.09 -16.18
N TYR A 158 2.38 27.31 -15.84
CA TYR A 158 3.21 28.20 -15.02
C TYR A 158 3.48 27.61 -13.62
N CYS A 159 2.46 27.04 -12.96
CA CYS A 159 2.63 26.42 -11.64
C CYS A 159 3.45 25.12 -11.68
N LEU A 160 3.46 24.41 -12.80
CA LEU A 160 4.24 23.16 -12.97
C LEU A 160 5.68 23.41 -13.36
N ASN A 161 5.95 24.53 -14.05
CA ASN A 161 7.29 24.89 -14.56
C ASN A 161 7.64 26.32 -14.10
N PRO A 162 7.95 26.53 -12.81
CA PRO A 162 8.23 27.85 -12.26
C PRO A 162 9.48 28.52 -12.85
N ASP A 163 10.39 27.71 -13.46
CA ASP A 163 11.63 28.20 -14.04
C ASP A 163 11.45 28.67 -15.49
N ASP A 164 10.32 28.35 -16.13
CA ASP A 164 10.00 28.82 -17.47
C ASP A 164 9.34 30.20 -17.40
N THR A 165 10.04 31.22 -17.79
CA THR A 165 9.49 32.56 -18.00
C THR A 165 8.64 32.55 -19.27
N PHE A 166 7.33 32.31 -19.11
CA PHE A 166 6.38 32.54 -20.20
C PHE A 166 6.29 34.04 -20.48
N ARG A 167 6.93 34.50 -21.57
CA ARG A 167 6.63 35.83 -22.12
C ARG A 167 5.22 35.78 -22.68
N LEU A 168 4.34 36.58 -22.06
CA LEU A 168 3.00 36.89 -22.57
C LEU A 168 3.11 37.76 -23.82
#